data_413a0dc29011b9b40e612a95efcb1ed4
#
_entry.id   413a0dc29011b9b40e612a95efcb1ed4
#
_cell.length_a   1.000
_cell.length_b   1.000
_cell.length_c   1.000
_cell.angle_alpha   90.00
_cell.angle_beta   90.00
_cell.angle_gamma   90.00
#
_symmetry.space_group_name_H-M   'P 1'
#
loop_
_entity.id
_entity.type
_entity.pdbx_description
1 polymer ?
#
loop_
_entity_poly.entity_id
_entity_poly.type
_entity_poly.pdbx_seq_one_letter_code
_entity_poly.pdbx_strand_id
1 'polypeptide(L)'
;MSPQRSSRRLIPAALLAALVVVSLVTAWLSSRSAPTTSPGPEGVVVRNVPDLAAAGAAGGSKVDGIGCDTIGRAVVHYHVHVLVSIYVNGQRERLPAGIGITAPALTTGTGASTFVDVGLHDCLYWLHTHAYDGIIHVEAPARASFTLGQFFDVWGEPLSRVRVGPAIGPVVVFENGVRYRGDPRSVPLLAGGVIQIDVGSPVVAFQAATFHVTGECGDGTNGCATRLG
;
A
#
# COMPACT_ATOMS: atom_id res chain seq x y z
N MET A 1 -42.93 -34.78 59.54
CA MET A 1 -42.11 -34.79 58.28
C MET A 1 -42.77 -33.81 57.32
N SER A 2 -42.17 -32.63 57.19
CA SER A 2 -42.65 -31.60 56.26
C SER A 2 -41.84 -31.64 54.92
N PRO A 3 -42.48 -31.58 53.76
CA PRO A 3 -41.78 -31.67 52.51
C PRO A 3 -41.12 -30.30 52.19
N GLN A 4 -39.79 -30.29 51.94
CA GLN A 4 -39.05 -29.14 51.44
C GLN A 4 -39.49 -28.84 50.02
N ARG A 5 -40.10 -27.67 49.78
CA ARG A 5 -40.36 -27.11 48.43
C ARG A 5 -39.08 -26.55 47.86
N SER A 6 -38.55 -27.25 46.87
CA SER A 6 -37.48 -26.74 46.03
C SER A 6 -38.00 -25.60 45.14
N SER A 7 -37.63 -24.37 45.45
CA SER A 7 -37.93 -23.21 44.58
C SER A 7 -36.97 -23.19 43.40
N ARG A 8 -37.40 -23.77 42.27
CA ARG A 8 -36.71 -23.56 40.98
C ARG A 8 -36.85 -22.09 40.58
N ARG A 9 -35.77 -21.34 40.70
CA ARG A 9 -35.70 -19.96 40.17
C ARG A 9 -35.68 -20.04 38.65
N LEU A 10 -36.79 -19.64 38.02
CA LEU A 10 -36.86 -19.47 36.55
C LEU A 10 -36.04 -18.26 36.15
N ILE A 11 -35.02 -18.44 35.35
CA ILE A 11 -34.25 -17.33 34.74
C ILE A 11 -35.18 -16.65 33.75
N PRO A 12 -35.44 -15.34 33.85
CA PRO A 12 -36.33 -14.64 32.92
C PRO A 12 -35.82 -14.75 31.49
N ALA A 13 -36.72 -15.05 30.56
CA ALA A 13 -36.39 -15.22 29.12
C ALA A 13 -35.60 -14.04 28.51
N ALA A 14 -35.77 -12.82 29.03
CA ALA A 14 -35.03 -11.64 28.64
C ALA A 14 -33.53 -11.73 28.96
N LEU A 15 -33.14 -12.37 30.09
CA LEU A 15 -31.73 -12.56 30.44
C LEU A 15 -31.05 -13.60 29.54
N LEU A 16 -31.76 -14.64 29.14
CA LEU A 16 -31.28 -15.63 28.19
C LEU A 16 -31.12 -15.05 26.80
N ALA A 17 -32.06 -14.22 26.34
CA ALA A 17 -31.93 -13.52 25.04
C ALA A 17 -30.74 -12.55 25.01
N ALA A 18 -30.51 -11.78 26.08
CA ALA A 18 -29.38 -10.88 26.19
C ALA A 18 -28.04 -11.61 26.17
N LEU A 19 -27.92 -12.75 26.85
CA LEU A 19 -26.70 -13.57 26.84
C LEU A 19 -26.42 -14.18 25.47
N VAL A 20 -27.45 -14.60 24.72
CA VAL A 20 -27.28 -15.12 23.35
C VAL A 20 -26.83 -14.04 22.41
N VAL A 21 -27.39 -12.81 22.48
CA VAL A 21 -26.98 -11.70 21.64
C VAL A 21 -25.52 -11.28 21.93
N VAL A 22 -25.15 -11.19 23.21
CA VAL A 22 -23.75 -10.88 23.60
C VAL A 22 -22.79 -11.95 23.09
N SER A 23 -23.17 -13.24 23.21
CA SER A 23 -22.35 -14.36 22.73
C SER A 23 -22.20 -14.36 21.21
N LEU A 24 -23.25 -14.02 20.47
CA LEU A 24 -23.20 -13.91 19.00
C LEU A 24 -22.35 -12.71 18.54
N VAL A 25 -22.45 -11.58 19.21
CA VAL A 25 -21.64 -10.37 18.92
C VAL A 25 -20.17 -10.63 19.23
N THR A 26 -19.86 -11.26 20.37
CA THR A 26 -18.48 -11.61 20.71
C THR A 26 -17.89 -12.66 19.76
N ALA A 27 -18.67 -13.67 19.35
CA ALA A 27 -18.26 -14.66 18.36
C ALA A 27 -18.02 -14.01 16.98
N TRP A 28 -18.86 -13.07 16.57
CA TRP A 28 -18.69 -12.34 15.31
C TRP A 28 -17.47 -11.41 15.33
N LEU A 29 -17.20 -10.73 16.46
CA LEU A 29 -16.00 -9.92 16.67
C LEU A 29 -14.72 -10.77 16.73
N SER A 30 -14.80 -11.98 17.30
CA SER A 30 -13.66 -12.90 17.41
C SER A 30 -13.36 -13.65 16.10
N SER A 31 -14.31 -13.72 15.16
CA SER A 31 -14.11 -14.38 13.86
C SER A 31 -13.37 -13.52 12.82
N ARG A 32 -13.07 -12.26 13.12
CA ARG A 32 -12.19 -11.45 12.29
C ARG A 32 -10.75 -11.88 12.54
N SER A 33 -10.30 -12.87 11.78
CA SER A 33 -8.89 -13.27 11.77
C SER A 33 -8.04 -12.03 11.50
N ALA A 34 -6.97 -11.84 12.28
CA ALA A 34 -5.99 -10.80 11.98
C ALA A 34 -5.44 -11.03 10.56
N PRO A 35 -5.16 -9.96 9.80
CA PRO A 35 -4.58 -10.11 8.48
C PRO A 35 -3.30 -10.94 8.56
N THR A 36 -3.22 -11.98 7.75
CA THR A 36 -1.98 -12.78 7.66
C THR A 36 -0.89 -11.94 7.00
N THR A 37 0.33 -12.15 7.43
CA THR A 37 1.52 -11.48 6.89
C THR A 37 2.48 -12.54 6.35
N SER A 38 3.15 -12.22 5.25
CA SER A 38 4.18 -13.08 4.65
C SER A 38 5.33 -12.21 4.14
N PRO A 39 6.57 -12.71 4.11
CA PRO A 39 7.66 -12.02 3.44
C PRO A 39 7.32 -11.78 1.98
N GLY A 40 7.51 -10.57 1.51
CA GLY A 40 7.44 -10.21 0.09
C GLY A 40 8.77 -10.41 -0.61
N PRO A 41 8.79 -10.36 -1.95
CA PRO A 41 10.00 -10.58 -2.75
C PRO A 41 11.07 -9.51 -2.52
N GLU A 42 10.70 -8.33 -2.09
CA GLU A 42 11.59 -7.20 -1.83
C GLU A 42 12.00 -7.07 -0.34
N GLY A 43 11.75 -8.12 0.46
CA GLY A 43 12.12 -8.17 1.87
C GLY A 43 11.17 -7.44 2.81
N VAL A 44 10.15 -6.78 2.29
CA VAL A 44 9.11 -6.11 3.08
C VAL A 44 7.93 -7.05 3.30
N VAL A 45 7.33 -6.96 4.49
CA VAL A 45 6.20 -7.82 4.85
C VAL A 45 4.94 -7.43 4.09
N VAL A 46 4.43 -8.35 3.28
CA VAL A 46 3.14 -8.23 2.59
C VAL A 46 2.01 -8.60 3.55
N ARG A 47 1.02 -7.75 3.64
CA ARG A 47 -0.22 -8.00 4.39
C ARG A 47 -1.31 -8.48 3.44
N ASN A 48 -1.98 -9.56 3.81
CA ASN A 48 -3.14 -10.05 3.05
C ASN A 48 -4.38 -9.19 3.39
N VAL A 49 -4.47 -8.06 2.73
CA VAL A 49 -5.57 -7.09 2.82
C VAL A 49 -6.03 -6.72 1.40
N PRO A 50 -7.21 -6.14 1.21
CA PRO A 50 -7.66 -5.69 -0.10
C PRO A 50 -6.70 -4.71 -0.76
N ASP A 51 -6.64 -4.73 -2.09
CA ASP A 51 -6.01 -3.68 -2.88
C ASP A 51 -6.90 -2.43 -2.88
N LEU A 52 -6.32 -1.25 -2.79
CA LEU A 52 -7.06 0.02 -2.88
C LEU A 52 -7.78 0.16 -4.23
N ALA A 53 -7.10 -0.22 -5.29
CA ALA A 53 -7.62 -0.26 -6.65
C ALA A 53 -6.84 -1.28 -7.48
N ALA A 54 -7.23 -1.54 -8.71
CA ALA A 54 -6.46 -2.37 -9.63
C ALA A 54 -5.13 -1.71 -9.99
N ALA A 55 -4.11 -2.51 -10.33
CA ALA A 55 -2.90 -1.98 -10.93
C ALA A 55 -3.22 -1.29 -12.26
N GLY A 56 -2.51 -0.22 -12.55
CA GLY A 56 -2.67 0.56 -13.76
C GLY A 56 -1.36 1.21 -14.19
N ALA A 57 -1.33 1.59 -15.46
CA ALA A 57 -0.24 2.36 -16.05
C ALA A 57 -0.82 3.28 -17.12
N ALA A 58 -0.21 4.44 -17.35
CA ALA A 58 -0.72 5.46 -18.27
C ALA A 58 -0.50 5.17 -19.77
N GLY A 59 -0.42 3.89 -20.16
CA GLY A 59 -0.38 3.44 -21.56
C GLY A 59 0.92 3.74 -22.34
N GLY A 60 2.04 3.92 -21.63
CA GLY A 60 3.37 4.12 -22.23
C GLY A 60 3.71 5.56 -22.64
N SER A 61 2.75 6.48 -22.61
CA SER A 61 2.98 7.90 -22.88
C SER A 61 3.51 8.61 -21.64
N LYS A 62 4.32 9.66 -21.84
CA LYS A 62 4.80 10.50 -20.73
C LYS A 62 3.63 11.13 -19.97
N VAL A 63 3.64 11.01 -18.65
CA VAL A 63 2.60 11.52 -17.74
C VAL A 63 3.23 12.39 -16.66
N ASP A 64 2.75 13.61 -16.50
CA ASP A 64 3.21 14.58 -15.48
C ASP A 64 4.76 14.65 -15.35
N GLY A 65 5.44 14.59 -16.48
CA GLY A 65 6.90 14.60 -16.53
C GLY A 65 7.56 13.23 -16.38
N ILE A 66 6.84 12.18 -15.97
CA ILE A 66 7.36 10.83 -15.77
C ILE A 66 7.39 10.07 -17.11
N GLY A 67 8.57 9.57 -17.47
CA GLY A 67 8.78 8.76 -18.67
C GLY A 67 8.46 7.29 -18.43
N CYS A 68 8.32 6.55 -19.55
CA CYS A 68 8.17 5.10 -19.60
C CYS A 68 9.28 4.55 -20.51
N ASP A 69 10.18 3.75 -19.95
CA ASP A 69 11.34 3.23 -20.67
C ASP A 69 11.24 1.72 -20.89
N THR A 70 11.61 1.26 -22.08
CA THR A 70 11.65 -0.18 -22.41
C THR A 70 12.94 -0.82 -21.91
N ILE A 71 12.92 -2.12 -21.61
CA ILE A 71 14.11 -2.91 -21.28
C ILE A 71 15.19 -2.70 -22.34
N GLY A 72 16.44 -2.52 -21.90
CA GLY A 72 17.60 -2.29 -22.74
C GLY A 72 17.73 -0.84 -23.27
N ARG A 73 16.73 0.00 -23.08
CA ARG A 73 16.79 1.47 -23.34
C ARG A 73 16.74 2.28 -22.06
N ALA A 74 16.24 1.70 -20.98
CA ALA A 74 16.23 2.36 -19.67
C ALA A 74 17.67 2.69 -19.25
N VAL A 75 17.88 3.95 -18.92
CA VAL A 75 19.13 4.44 -18.32
C VAL A 75 18.78 4.89 -16.92
N VAL A 76 19.18 4.13 -15.92
CA VAL A 76 18.89 4.44 -14.52
C VAL A 76 20.14 5.03 -13.89
N HIS A 77 20.11 6.31 -13.58
CA HIS A 77 21.15 7.03 -12.82
C HIS A 77 20.68 7.46 -11.43
N TYR A 78 19.40 7.29 -11.16
CA TYR A 78 18.77 7.55 -9.87
C TYR A 78 17.79 6.44 -9.56
N HIS A 79 18.05 5.66 -8.53
CA HIS A 79 17.21 4.55 -8.07
C HIS A 79 17.07 4.59 -6.56
N VAL A 80 15.86 4.91 -6.09
CA VAL A 80 15.53 4.94 -4.66
C VAL A 80 14.16 4.32 -4.42
N HIS A 81 13.90 3.95 -3.17
CA HIS A 81 12.70 3.29 -2.75
C HIS A 81 11.97 4.09 -1.67
N VAL A 82 10.63 4.06 -1.72
CA VAL A 82 9.75 4.71 -0.76
C VAL A 82 8.66 3.73 -0.33
N LEU A 83 8.49 3.53 0.97
CA LEU A 83 7.43 2.68 1.49
C LEU A 83 6.15 3.48 1.69
N VAL A 84 5.06 3.05 1.07
CA VAL A 84 3.74 3.66 1.21
C VAL A 84 2.75 2.71 1.87
N SER A 85 2.03 3.21 2.84
CA SER A 85 0.90 2.51 3.47
C SER A 85 -0.37 3.34 3.39
N ILE A 86 -1.50 2.68 3.09
CA ILE A 86 -2.80 3.35 2.93
C ILE A 86 -3.80 2.76 3.92
N TYR A 87 -4.60 3.65 4.53
CA TYR A 87 -5.69 3.28 5.42
C TYR A 87 -6.96 3.97 4.97
N VAL A 88 -8.03 3.19 4.76
CA VAL A 88 -9.38 3.66 4.42
C VAL A 88 -10.27 3.40 5.62
N ASN A 89 -10.81 4.45 6.21
CA ASN A 89 -11.65 4.36 7.42
C ASN A 89 -11.00 3.50 8.53
N GLY A 90 -9.68 3.68 8.73
CA GLY A 90 -8.90 2.98 9.72
C GLY A 90 -8.54 1.52 9.37
N GLN A 91 -8.95 1.03 8.20
CA GLN A 91 -8.59 -0.30 7.71
C GLN A 91 -7.44 -0.19 6.69
N ARG A 92 -6.44 -1.06 6.82
CA ARG A 92 -5.32 -1.07 5.88
C ARG A 92 -5.79 -1.62 4.53
N GLU A 93 -5.41 -0.92 3.47
CA GLU A 93 -5.44 -1.38 2.09
C GLU A 93 -4.02 -1.30 1.51
N ARG A 94 -3.76 -2.02 0.44
CA ARG A 94 -2.41 -2.07 -0.13
C ARG A 94 -2.38 -1.45 -1.54
N LEU A 95 -1.20 -1.03 -1.95
CA LEU A 95 -0.88 -0.79 -3.33
C LEU A 95 -0.81 -2.13 -4.07
N PRO A 96 -1.42 -2.26 -5.25
CA PRO A 96 -1.24 -3.47 -6.07
C PRO A 96 0.18 -3.58 -6.62
N ALA A 97 0.61 -4.79 -6.91
CA ALA A 97 1.81 -5.05 -7.69
C ALA A 97 1.60 -4.62 -9.15
N GLY A 98 2.61 -4.06 -9.80
CA GLY A 98 2.59 -3.73 -11.22
C GLY A 98 2.00 -2.37 -11.58
N ILE A 99 1.84 -1.45 -10.61
CA ILE A 99 1.54 -0.06 -10.95
C ILE A 99 2.70 0.50 -11.80
N GLY A 100 2.37 1.22 -12.88
CA GLY A 100 3.36 1.84 -13.74
C GLY A 100 4.08 0.87 -14.67
N ILE A 101 3.67 -0.38 -14.76
CA ILE A 101 4.18 -1.38 -15.69
C ILE A 101 3.13 -1.60 -16.79
N THR A 102 3.49 -1.38 -18.05
CA THR A 102 2.56 -1.58 -19.16
C THR A 102 2.34 -3.06 -19.45
N ALA A 103 1.19 -3.39 -20.02
CA ALA A 103 0.85 -4.77 -20.35
C ALA A 103 1.31 -5.14 -21.80
N PRO A 104 1.66 -6.40 -22.02
CA PRO A 104 1.61 -7.55 -21.11
C PRO A 104 2.81 -7.61 -20.15
N ALA A 105 2.56 -7.47 -18.87
CA ALA A 105 3.60 -7.56 -17.85
C ALA A 105 4.03 -9.01 -17.60
N LEU A 106 5.29 -9.21 -17.21
CA LEU A 106 5.81 -10.49 -16.74
C LEU A 106 5.51 -10.65 -15.26
N THR A 107 4.73 -11.66 -14.89
CA THR A 107 4.40 -11.94 -13.48
C THR A 107 5.02 -13.26 -13.04
N THR A 108 5.72 -13.23 -11.92
CA THR A 108 6.28 -14.40 -11.23
C THR A 108 5.72 -14.51 -9.83
N GLY A 109 5.82 -15.70 -9.21
CA GLY A 109 5.29 -15.94 -7.87
C GLY A 109 3.76 -15.93 -7.80
N THR A 110 3.22 -16.04 -6.60
CA THR A 110 1.79 -15.99 -6.30
C THR A 110 1.54 -15.43 -4.90
N GLY A 111 0.39 -14.78 -4.69
CA GLY A 111 0.04 -14.21 -3.39
C GLY A 111 1.09 -13.20 -2.91
N ALA A 112 1.62 -13.39 -1.70
CA ALA A 112 2.63 -12.48 -1.14
C ALA A 112 3.98 -12.51 -1.87
N SER A 113 4.28 -13.56 -2.63
CA SER A 113 5.50 -13.67 -3.42
C SER A 113 5.34 -13.17 -4.87
N THR A 114 4.21 -12.58 -5.22
CA THR A 114 4.00 -12.00 -6.54
C THR A 114 5.00 -10.90 -6.80
N PHE A 115 5.65 -10.98 -7.96
CA PHE A 115 6.52 -9.95 -8.49
C PHE A 115 6.15 -9.69 -9.96
N VAL A 116 5.89 -8.45 -10.29
CA VAL A 116 5.51 -8.00 -11.64
C VAL A 116 6.65 -7.21 -12.22
N ASP A 117 7.04 -7.56 -13.43
CA ASP A 117 8.11 -6.88 -14.15
C ASP A 117 7.68 -6.59 -15.59
N VAL A 118 8.48 -5.81 -16.30
CA VAL A 118 8.20 -5.41 -17.67
C VAL A 118 8.59 -6.53 -18.64
N GLY A 119 7.74 -6.78 -19.64
CA GLY A 119 8.04 -7.68 -20.76
C GLY A 119 8.98 -7.03 -21.79
N LEU A 120 9.49 -7.83 -22.74
CA LEU A 120 10.51 -7.42 -23.71
C LEU A 120 10.11 -6.23 -24.60
N HIS A 121 8.81 -5.99 -24.80
CA HIS A 121 8.28 -4.96 -25.71
C HIS A 121 7.49 -3.88 -24.96
N ASP A 122 7.44 -3.95 -23.65
CA ASP A 122 6.69 -3.08 -22.80
C ASP A 122 7.60 -2.04 -22.15
N CYS A 123 7.01 -1.08 -21.47
CA CYS A 123 7.79 -0.09 -20.75
C CYS A 123 7.43 -0.02 -19.26
N LEU A 124 8.38 0.42 -18.49
CA LEU A 124 8.34 0.67 -17.07
C LEU A 124 8.38 2.18 -16.86
N TYR A 125 7.40 2.72 -16.17
CA TYR A 125 7.44 4.11 -15.74
C TYR A 125 8.50 4.30 -14.66
N TRP A 126 9.12 5.47 -14.63
CA TRP A 126 10.13 5.82 -13.60
C TRP A 126 9.59 5.73 -12.18
N LEU A 127 8.28 5.75 -12.01
CA LEU A 127 7.56 5.53 -10.75
C LEU A 127 6.67 4.30 -10.89
N HIS A 128 6.97 3.22 -10.17
CA HIS A 128 6.26 1.96 -10.31
C HIS A 128 6.31 1.12 -9.03
N THR A 129 5.58 -0.01 -9.03
CA THR A 129 5.64 -1.04 -7.99
C THR A 129 5.82 -2.42 -8.62
N HIS A 130 6.64 -3.28 -8.03
CA HIS A 130 6.78 -4.67 -8.45
C HIS A 130 5.92 -5.62 -7.61
N ALA A 131 5.76 -5.35 -6.32
CA ALA A 131 5.15 -6.26 -5.37
C ALA A 131 3.98 -5.62 -4.59
N TYR A 132 3.30 -6.44 -3.78
CA TYR A 132 2.20 -6.00 -2.90
C TYR A 132 2.66 -5.40 -1.56
N ASP A 133 3.92 -5.07 -1.42
CA ASP A 133 4.55 -4.65 -0.16
C ASP A 133 4.46 -3.14 0.11
N GLY A 134 4.05 -2.37 -0.90
CA GLY A 134 3.89 -0.92 -0.81
C GLY A 134 5.16 -0.14 -1.14
N ILE A 135 6.18 -0.81 -1.70
CA ILE A 135 7.39 -0.14 -2.18
C ILE A 135 7.09 0.54 -3.51
N ILE A 136 7.32 1.84 -3.56
CA ILE A 136 7.41 2.60 -4.81
C ILE A 136 8.88 2.68 -5.19
N HIS A 137 9.18 2.20 -6.39
CA HIS A 137 10.47 2.40 -7.05
C HIS A 137 10.49 3.75 -7.75
N VAL A 138 11.56 4.47 -7.59
CA VAL A 138 11.87 5.68 -8.35
C VAL A 138 13.12 5.36 -9.17
N GLU A 139 12.95 4.98 -10.43
CA GLU A 139 14.03 4.62 -11.36
C GLU A 139 14.07 5.59 -12.51
N ALA A 140 15.00 6.54 -12.48
CA ALA A 140 15.00 7.65 -13.41
C ALA A 140 16.37 7.87 -14.08
N PRO A 141 16.41 8.46 -15.29
CA PRO A 141 17.65 8.77 -15.99
C PRO A 141 18.48 9.88 -15.33
N ALA A 142 17.90 10.59 -14.39
CA ALA A 142 18.61 11.62 -13.62
C ALA A 142 17.90 11.85 -12.28
N ARG A 143 18.67 12.32 -11.30
CA ARG A 143 18.12 12.78 -10.03
C ARG A 143 17.19 13.98 -10.26
N ALA A 144 15.97 13.86 -9.79
CA ALA A 144 14.97 14.92 -9.80
C ALA A 144 14.09 14.83 -8.53
N SER A 145 13.25 15.83 -8.33
CA SER A 145 12.22 15.76 -7.29
C SER A 145 10.99 15.06 -7.86
N PHE A 146 10.69 13.88 -7.32
CA PHE A 146 9.49 13.13 -7.63
C PHE A 146 8.49 13.24 -6.51
N THR A 147 7.19 13.17 -6.83
CA THR A 147 6.12 13.36 -5.86
C THR A 147 5.10 12.23 -5.87
N LEU A 148 4.40 12.08 -4.76
CA LEU A 148 3.30 11.13 -4.63
C LEU A 148 2.20 11.39 -5.67
N GLY A 149 1.94 12.65 -6.01
CA GLY A 149 0.99 13.03 -7.05
C GLY A 149 1.35 12.45 -8.41
N GLN A 150 2.61 12.53 -8.81
CA GLN A 150 3.10 11.95 -10.06
C GLN A 150 2.97 10.43 -10.10
N PHE A 151 3.21 9.75 -8.98
CA PHE A 151 2.97 8.32 -8.87
C PHE A 151 1.49 7.96 -9.08
N PHE A 152 0.57 8.71 -8.46
CA PHE A 152 -0.86 8.50 -8.65
C PHE A 152 -1.32 8.80 -10.09
N ASP A 153 -0.72 9.78 -10.76
CA ASP A 153 -0.99 10.07 -12.18
C ASP A 153 -0.53 8.93 -13.10
N VAL A 154 0.63 8.32 -12.82
CA VAL A 154 1.12 7.11 -13.51
C VAL A 154 0.17 5.94 -13.26
N TRP A 155 -0.33 5.77 -12.04
CA TRP A 155 -1.31 4.74 -11.70
C TRP A 155 -2.66 4.96 -12.39
N GLY A 156 -3.02 6.22 -12.67
CA GLY A 156 -4.33 6.59 -13.18
C GLY A 156 -5.39 6.74 -12.08
N GLU A 157 -4.97 6.81 -10.83
CA GLU A 157 -5.86 6.97 -9.68
C GLU A 157 -5.79 8.39 -9.10
N PRO A 158 -6.92 8.96 -8.66
CA PRO A 158 -6.94 10.31 -8.11
C PRO A 158 -6.31 10.38 -6.72
N LEU A 159 -5.56 11.46 -6.47
CA LEU A 159 -5.06 11.85 -5.16
C LEU A 159 -5.41 13.32 -4.88
N SER A 160 -6.05 13.60 -3.76
CA SER A 160 -6.39 14.95 -3.31
C SER A 160 -6.56 15.01 -1.79
N ARG A 161 -6.93 16.18 -1.26
CA ARG A 161 -7.24 16.35 0.18
C ARG A 161 -8.51 15.62 0.64
N VAL A 162 -9.32 15.11 -0.30
CA VAL A 162 -10.61 14.47 -0.02
C VAL A 162 -10.80 13.16 -0.76
N ARG A 163 -9.75 12.64 -1.42
CA ARG A 163 -9.85 11.42 -2.20
C ARG A 163 -8.49 10.74 -2.37
N VAL A 164 -8.49 9.41 -2.26
CA VAL A 164 -7.33 8.54 -2.54
C VAL A 164 -7.85 7.34 -3.33
N GLY A 165 -7.55 7.25 -4.62
CA GLY A 165 -8.12 6.26 -5.50
C GLY A 165 -9.66 6.30 -5.48
N PRO A 166 -10.35 5.17 -5.28
CA PRO A 166 -11.80 5.13 -5.15
C PRO A 166 -12.31 5.66 -3.80
N ALA A 167 -11.46 5.73 -2.76
CA ALA A 167 -11.86 6.11 -1.41
C ALA A 167 -12.07 7.63 -1.28
N ILE A 168 -13.19 8.03 -0.69
CA ILE A 168 -13.60 9.44 -0.50
C ILE A 168 -13.66 9.74 1.00
N GLY A 169 -13.04 10.84 1.41
CA GLY A 169 -13.02 11.33 2.79
C GLY A 169 -11.86 12.29 3.02
N PRO A 170 -11.80 12.95 4.19
CA PRO A 170 -10.66 13.78 4.56
C PRO A 170 -9.37 12.96 4.49
N VAL A 171 -8.33 13.51 3.85
CA VAL A 171 -7.03 12.85 3.69
C VAL A 171 -6.03 13.45 4.66
N VAL A 172 -5.35 12.57 5.39
CA VAL A 172 -4.22 12.90 6.26
C VAL A 172 -3.01 12.12 5.76
N VAL A 173 -1.88 12.80 5.60
CA VAL A 173 -0.62 12.15 5.21
C VAL A 173 0.40 12.36 6.31
N PHE A 174 1.15 11.30 6.61
CA PHE A 174 2.36 11.36 7.42
C PHE A 174 3.57 11.01 6.55
N GLU A 175 4.62 11.76 6.69
CA GLU A 175 5.93 11.52 6.10
C GLU A 175 6.95 11.32 7.23
N ASN A 176 7.53 10.14 7.34
CA ASN A 176 8.50 9.78 8.39
C ASN A 176 8.00 10.10 9.82
N GLY A 177 6.71 9.88 10.09
CA GLY A 177 6.07 10.14 11.39
C GLY A 177 5.59 11.57 11.61
N VAL A 178 5.89 12.49 10.72
CA VAL A 178 5.44 13.88 10.80
C VAL A 178 4.23 14.09 9.89
N ARG A 179 3.17 14.70 10.44
CA ARG A 179 1.99 15.02 9.63
C ARG A 179 2.35 16.06 8.56
N TYR A 180 2.20 15.67 7.31
CA TYR A 180 2.36 16.56 6.16
C TYR A 180 1.16 17.52 6.05
N ARG A 181 1.41 18.83 5.98
CA ARG A 181 0.35 19.85 5.95
C ARG A 181 0.11 20.45 4.57
N GLY A 182 0.95 20.10 3.60
CA GLY A 182 0.85 20.52 2.21
C GLY A 182 -0.27 19.82 1.45
N ASP A 183 -0.27 19.96 0.13
CA ASP A 183 -1.10 19.17 -0.76
C ASP A 183 -0.60 17.72 -0.75
N PRO A 184 -1.43 16.70 -0.54
CA PRO A 184 -1.02 15.28 -0.61
C PRO A 184 -0.25 14.95 -1.90
N ARG A 185 -0.59 15.58 -3.01
CA ARG A 185 0.10 15.40 -4.28
C ARG A 185 1.56 15.87 -4.26
N SER A 186 1.89 16.84 -3.38
CA SER A 186 3.23 17.43 -3.29
C SER A 186 4.16 16.71 -2.29
N VAL A 187 3.73 15.59 -1.69
CA VAL A 187 4.58 14.79 -0.81
C VAL A 187 5.77 14.26 -1.62
N PRO A 188 7.03 14.52 -1.21
CA PRO A 188 8.19 14.10 -1.98
C PRO A 188 8.45 12.60 -1.81
N LEU A 189 8.89 11.94 -2.87
CA LEU A 189 9.37 10.56 -2.85
C LEU A 189 10.88 10.57 -2.60
N LEU A 190 11.26 10.48 -1.33
CA LEU A 190 12.68 10.55 -0.90
C LEU A 190 13.21 9.15 -0.58
N ALA A 191 14.49 8.93 -0.83
CA ALA A 191 15.19 7.68 -0.50
C ALA A 191 14.93 7.26 0.96
N GLY A 192 14.45 6.02 1.14
CA GLY A 192 14.13 5.46 2.46
C GLY A 192 12.91 6.09 3.15
N GLY A 193 12.15 6.93 2.43
CA GLY A 193 10.95 7.59 2.96
C GLY A 193 9.85 6.60 3.34
N VAL A 194 9.15 6.88 4.44
CA VAL A 194 7.96 6.13 4.89
C VAL A 194 6.77 7.07 4.89
N ILE A 195 5.83 6.81 4.01
CA ILE A 195 4.61 7.60 3.82
C ILE A 195 3.42 6.78 4.30
N GLN A 196 2.59 7.38 5.15
CA GLN A 196 1.29 6.83 5.51
C GLN A 196 0.19 7.78 5.06
N ILE A 197 -0.81 7.24 4.36
CA ILE A 197 -1.98 7.96 3.87
C ILE A 197 -3.21 7.41 4.58
N ASP A 198 -3.95 8.26 5.25
CA ASP A 198 -5.24 7.94 5.86
C ASP A 198 -6.34 8.70 5.12
N VAL A 199 -7.40 8.01 4.72
CA VAL A 199 -8.61 8.62 4.14
C VAL A 199 -9.83 8.22 4.96
N GLY A 200 -10.63 9.20 5.34
CA GLY A 200 -11.80 9.02 6.20
C GLY A 200 -11.45 9.00 7.69
N SER A 201 -12.18 8.22 8.49
CA SER A 201 -12.06 8.18 9.95
C SER A 201 -12.24 6.74 10.47
N PRO A 202 -11.53 6.33 11.52
CA PRO A 202 -10.51 7.10 12.25
C PRO A 202 -9.19 7.21 11.48
N VAL A 203 -8.40 8.25 11.78
CA VAL A 203 -7.00 8.33 11.36
C VAL A 203 -6.18 7.38 12.22
N VAL A 204 -5.38 6.54 11.60
CA VAL A 204 -4.52 5.57 12.28
C VAL A 204 -3.25 6.27 12.78
N ALA A 205 -2.80 5.94 13.98
CA ALA A 205 -1.49 6.41 14.45
C ALA A 205 -0.40 5.95 13.46
N PHE A 206 0.58 6.83 13.21
CA PHE A 206 1.66 6.51 12.27
C PHE A 206 2.32 5.17 12.60
N GLN A 207 2.42 4.31 11.60
CA GLN A 207 3.05 3.01 11.69
C GLN A 207 4.49 3.13 11.18
N ALA A 208 5.43 3.32 12.11
CA ALA A 208 6.84 3.32 11.76
C ALA A 208 7.24 1.98 11.13
N ALA A 209 8.05 2.05 10.10
CA ALA A 209 8.62 0.89 9.44
C ALA A 209 10.07 1.18 9.06
N THR A 210 10.88 0.14 9.07
CA THR A 210 12.19 0.12 8.44
C THR A 210 12.16 -0.91 7.33
N PHE A 211 12.71 -0.54 6.19
CA PHE A 211 12.83 -1.43 5.05
C PHE A 211 14.18 -1.22 4.37
N HIS A 212 14.63 -2.22 3.66
CA HIS A 212 15.84 -2.14 2.87
C HIS A 212 15.62 -2.95 1.59
N VAL A 213 15.62 -2.26 0.48
CA VAL A 213 15.59 -2.86 -0.86
C VAL A 213 16.94 -2.64 -1.49
N THR A 214 17.51 -3.66 -2.09
CA THR A 214 18.83 -3.59 -2.74
C THR A 214 18.74 -2.82 -4.06
N GLY A 215 19.86 -2.27 -4.52
CA GLY A 215 19.96 -1.62 -5.82
C GLY A 215 19.82 -0.10 -5.81
N GLU A 216 19.64 0.53 -4.65
CA GLU A 216 19.61 2.00 -4.56
C GLU A 216 20.91 2.65 -5.04
N CYS A 217 20.76 3.73 -5.80
CA CYS A 217 21.89 4.44 -6.38
C CYS A 217 21.54 5.88 -6.78
N GLY A 218 22.56 6.74 -6.93
CA GLY A 218 22.34 8.13 -7.35
C GLY A 218 21.66 9.03 -6.31
N ASP A 219 21.39 8.50 -5.13
CA ASP A 219 20.83 9.21 -3.97
C ASP A 219 21.87 10.07 -3.24
N GLY A 220 23.14 9.96 -3.64
CA GLY A 220 24.29 10.59 -3.03
C GLY A 220 25.18 9.61 -2.27
N THR A 221 24.80 8.33 -2.16
CA THR A 221 25.56 7.29 -1.45
C THR A 221 26.35 6.40 -2.39
N ASN A 222 25.80 6.05 -3.56
CA ASN A 222 26.40 5.17 -4.55
C ASN A 222 26.08 5.61 -5.99
N GLY A 223 26.97 5.33 -6.94
CA GLY A 223 26.67 5.48 -8.37
C GLY A 223 25.88 4.30 -8.91
N CYS A 224 24.91 4.55 -9.80
CA CYS A 224 24.19 3.48 -10.49
C CYS A 224 25.10 2.73 -11.46
N ALA A 225 25.11 1.41 -11.41
CA ALA A 225 25.59 0.60 -12.51
C ALA A 225 24.60 0.72 -13.68
N THR A 226 25.05 1.25 -14.78
CA THR A 226 24.24 1.60 -15.95
C THR A 226 23.69 0.37 -16.66
N ARG A 227 22.41 0.33 -16.85
CA ARG A 227 21.51 -0.54 -17.61
C ARG A 227 20.92 -1.69 -16.81
N LEU A 228 19.61 -1.62 -16.73
CA LEU A 228 18.77 -2.81 -16.58
C LEU A 228 18.98 -3.64 -17.87
N GLY A 229 19.65 -4.77 -17.73
CA GLY A 229 19.93 -5.71 -18.82
C GLY A 229 18.79 -6.66 -19.09
#